data_b7d3529dbe0b64560c86270b3d0f2016
#
_entry.id   b7d3529dbe0b64560c86270b3d0f2016
#
_cell.length_a   1.000
_cell.length_b   1.000
_cell.length_c   1.000
_cell.angle_alpha   90.00
_cell.angle_beta   90.00
_cell.angle_gamma   90.00
#
_symmetry.space_group_name_H-M   'P 1'
#
loop_
_entity.id
_entity.type
_entity.pdbx_description
1 polymer ?
#
loop_
_entity_poly.entity_id
_entity_poly.type
_entity_poly.pdbx_seq_one_letter_code
_entity_poly.pdbx_strand_id
1 'polypeptide(L)'
;MLKKLFKKIYQETKAYIVDSWFFLLTLLVIFVVMTYQLPYYIDTGGGTIAIDDRIQIENETESEGSFNMAYVSEVRATVPTYLLSYVFNTWERVKIADTKIDPTETQEDVEIRDHLYLDTANQTAIQLAYQKAGKEFHITDQKTRIAYVAQGAITDLQVGDTILSIDGEDVSNFDSLTSIVNTKNVGDVLSLQVLRNEEQVSATATIQGTEENKIIGIT
;
A
#
# COMPACT_ATOMS: atom_id res chain seq x y z
N MET A 1 34.28 -8.52 -49.19
CA MET A 1 35.14 -8.41 -47.97
C MET A 1 34.31 -8.46 -46.70
N LEU A 2 33.33 -7.62 -46.51
CA LEU A 2 32.45 -7.54 -45.33
C LEU A 2 31.78 -8.88 -44.91
N LYS A 3 31.20 -9.62 -45.89
CA LYS A 3 30.54 -10.93 -45.60
C LYS A 3 31.50 -11.98 -45.00
N LYS A 4 32.77 -11.99 -45.43
CA LYS A 4 33.80 -12.89 -44.87
C LYS A 4 34.16 -12.49 -43.43
N LEU A 5 34.25 -11.17 -43.17
CA LEU A 5 34.51 -10.64 -41.85
C LEU A 5 33.39 -10.98 -40.87
N PHE A 6 32.12 -10.75 -41.25
CA PHE A 6 30.96 -11.11 -40.43
C PHE A 6 30.90 -12.60 -40.13
N LYS A 7 31.19 -13.46 -41.12
CA LYS A 7 31.18 -14.91 -40.91
C LYS A 7 32.30 -15.36 -39.98
N LYS A 8 33.47 -14.71 -40.00
CA LYS A 8 34.59 -15.01 -39.12
C LYS A 8 34.24 -14.58 -37.70
N ILE A 9 33.74 -13.36 -37.50
CA ILE A 9 33.31 -12.84 -36.17
C ILE A 9 32.24 -13.78 -35.59
N TYR A 10 31.22 -14.13 -36.35
CA TYR A 10 30.18 -15.05 -35.92
C TYR A 10 30.71 -16.41 -35.47
N GLN A 11 31.64 -17.01 -36.21
CA GLN A 11 32.22 -18.31 -35.84
C GLN A 11 33.09 -18.24 -34.59
N GLU A 12 33.92 -17.18 -34.46
CA GLU A 12 34.75 -16.96 -33.26
C GLU A 12 33.89 -16.70 -32.05
N THR A 13 32.86 -15.84 -32.14
CA THR A 13 31.91 -15.57 -31.04
C THR A 13 31.14 -16.83 -30.64
N LYS A 14 30.69 -17.62 -31.62
CA LYS A 14 29.99 -18.89 -31.35
C LYS A 14 30.90 -19.91 -30.67
N ALA A 15 32.14 -20.04 -31.08
CA ALA A 15 33.11 -20.94 -30.44
C ALA A 15 33.39 -20.49 -28.99
N TYR A 16 33.59 -19.20 -28.78
CA TYR A 16 33.80 -18.62 -27.45
C TYR A 16 32.60 -18.84 -26.52
N ILE A 17 31.38 -18.64 -27.02
CA ILE A 17 30.15 -18.88 -26.26
C ILE A 17 30.02 -20.37 -25.89
N VAL A 18 30.31 -21.29 -26.82
CA VAL A 18 30.24 -22.73 -26.58
C VAL A 18 31.28 -23.17 -25.57
N ASP A 19 32.50 -22.67 -25.66
CA ASP A 19 33.58 -23.00 -24.71
C ASP A 19 33.37 -22.41 -23.32
N SER A 20 32.71 -21.23 -23.24
CA SER A 20 32.43 -20.51 -22.00
C SER A 20 31.02 -20.75 -21.47
N TRP A 21 30.22 -21.63 -22.09
CA TRP A 21 28.79 -21.79 -21.77
C TRP A 21 28.54 -22.14 -20.31
N PHE A 22 29.41 -22.99 -19.75
CA PHE A 22 29.32 -23.37 -18.34
C PHE A 22 29.54 -22.18 -17.41
N PHE A 23 30.49 -21.33 -17.72
CA PHE A 23 30.74 -20.09 -17.01
C PHE A 23 29.55 -19.12 -17.12
N LEU A 24 28.99 -18.95 -18.35
CA LEU A 24 27.81 -18.12 -18.58
C LEU A 24 26.59 -18.66 -17.83
N LEU A 25 26.39 -19.99 -17.81
CA LEU A 25 25.32 -20.62 -17.05
C LEU A 25 25.49 -20.38 -15.56
N THR A 26 26.70 -20.51 -15.03
CA THR A 26 26.99 -20.25 -13.60
C THR A 26 26.69 -18.79 -13.26
N LEU A 27 27.10 -17.85 -14.11
CA LEU A 27 26.84 -16.42 -13.92
C LEU A 27 25.34 -16.10 -13.99
N LEU A 28 24.61 -16.75 -14.89
CA LEU A 28 23.15 -16.65 -14.97
C LEU A 28 22.48 -17.17 -13.68
N VAL A 29 22.92 -18.34 -13.17
CA VAL A 29 22.38 -18.90 -11.92
C VAL A 29 22.66 -17.96 -10.75
N ILE A 30 23.88 -17.43 -10.65
CA ILE A 30 24.23 -16.45 -9.62
C ILE A 30 23.32 -15.21 -9.74
N PHE A 31 23.13 -14.69 -10.95
CA PHE A 31 22.28 -13.54 -11.19
C PHE A 31 20.83 -13.81 -10.75
N VAL A 32 20.27 -14.97 -11.11
CA VAL A 32 18.92 -15.37 -10.70
C VAL A 32 18.83 -15.47 -9.18
N VAL A 33 19.79 -16.13 -8.51
CA VAL A 33 19.81 -16.25 -7.05
C VAL A 33 19.93 -14.88 -6.37
N MET A 34 20.73 -13.97 -6.92
CA MET A 34 20.91 -12.63 -6.38
C MET A 34 19.67 -11.74 -6.52
N THR A 35 18.86 -11.97 -7.56
CA THR A 35 17.70 -11.14 -7.87
C THR A 35 16.37 -11.79 -7.48
N TYR A 36 16.37 -13.10 -7.18
CA TYR A 36 15.14 -13.80 -6.82
C TYR A 36 14.55 -13.26 -5.51
N GLN A 37 13.32 -12.78 -5.57
CA GLN A 37 12.60 -12.22 -4.43
C GLN A 37 11.91 -13.32 -3.63
N LEU A 38 12.17 -13.33 -2.33
CA LEU A 38 11.52 -14.23 -1.37
C LEU A 38 10.22 -13.61 -0.84
N PRO A 39 9.31 -14.41 -0.28
CA PRO A 39 8.06 -13.91 0.31
C PRO A 39 8.28 -13.32 1.71
N TYR A 40 9.31 -12.48 1.86
CA TYR A 40 9.67 -11.80 3.09
C TYR A 40 10.06 -10.36 2.82
N TYR A 41 9.83 -9.51 3.80
CA TYR A 41 10.52 -8.23 3.97
C TYR A 41 11.66 -8.38 4.96
N ILE A 42 12.68 -7.57 4.80
CA ILE A 42 13.77 -7.41 5.76
C ILE A 42 13.71 -5.99 6.28
N ASP A 43 13.38 -5.85 7.55
CA ASP A 43 13.44 -4.58 8.25
C ASP A 43 14.87 -4.37 8.74
N THR A 44 15.44 -3.28 8.34
CA THR A 44 16.80 -2.90 8.70
C THR A 44 16.79 -1.63 9.54
N GLY A 45 17.87 -1.37 10.24
CA GLY A 45 18.03 -0.10 10.94
C GLY A 45 17.87 1.06 9.95
N GLY A 46 16.95 1.94 10.26
CA GLY A 46 16.71 3.18 9.52
C GLY A 46 17.52 4.35 10.10
N GLY A 47 16.81 5.39 10.48
CA GLY A 47 17.41 6.60 11.04
C GLY A 47 16.39 7.43 11.79
N THR A 48 16.68 8.71 11.91
CA THR A 48 15.77 9.71 12.45
C THR A 48 15.53 10.81 11.42
N ILE A 49 14.31 11.29 11.37
CA ILE A 49 13.92 12.43 10.53
C ILE A 49 13.46 13.54 11.48
N ALA A 50 14.03 14.74 11.33
CA ALA A 50 13.55 15.91 12.03
C ALA A 50 12.12 16.23 11.58
N ILE A 51 11.21 16.39 12.55
CA ILE A 51 9.81 16.71 12.28
C ILE A 51 9.66 18.22 12.11
N ASP A 52 10.49 19.00 12.77
CA ASP A 52 10.43 20.47 12.79
C ASP A 52 10.41 21.06 11.35
N ASP A 53 11.20 20.51 10.44
CA ASP A 53 11.23 20.96 9.03
C ASP A 53 9.96 20.57 8.23
N ARG A 54 9.10 19.73 8.78
CA ARG A 54 7.90 19.20 8.13
C ARG A 54 6.60 19.80 8.64
N ILE A 55 6.65 20.45 9.78
CA ILE A 55 5.51 21.14 10.40
C ILE A 55 5.75 22.62 10.26
N GLN A 56 4.88 23.31 9.56
CA GLN A 56 4.88 24.77 9.43
C GLN A 56 3.73 25.35 10.25
N ILE A 57 4.06 26.18 11.22
CA ILE A 57 3.07 26.86 12.06
C ILE A 57 3.22 28.36 11.82
N GLU A 58 2.12 29.03 11.51
CA GLU A 58 2.12 30.48 11.37
C GLU A 58 2.45 31.15 12.73
N ASN A 59 3.42 32.04 12.75
CA ASN A 59 3.96 32.69 13.95
C ASN A 59 4.64 31.70 14.93
N GLU A 60 5.38 30.74 14.39
CA GLU A 60 6.17 29.82 15.18
C GLU A 60 7.14 30.58 16.09
N THR A 61 7.22 30.15 17.34
CA THR A 61 8.25 30.62 18.29
C THR A 61 9.35 29.58 18.38
N GLU A 62 10.61 30.02 18.33
CA GLU A 62 11.75 29.13 18.52
C GLU A 62 11.59 28.36 19.84
N SER A 63 11.59 27.04 19.77
CA SER A 63 11.58 26.14 20.92
C SER A 63 13.00 25.59 21.17
N GLU A 64 13.37 25.45 22.44
CA GLU A 64 14.59 24.71 22.78
C GLU A 64 14.32 23.21 22.62
N GLY A 65 15.06 22.54 21.71
CA GLY A 65 14.96 21.12 21.45
C GLY A 65 14.46 20.82 20.02
N SER A 66 14.42 19.55 19.69
CA SER A 66 13.93 19.06 18.38
C SER A 66 13.08 17.81 18.54
N PHE A 67 12.06 17.69 17.72
CA PHE A 67 11.27 16.46 17.59
C PHE A 67 11.81 15.64 16.42
N ASN A 68 12.10 14.37 16.67
CA ASN A 68 12.62 13.45 15.66
C ASN A 68 11.75 12.20 15.62
N MET A 69 11.37 11.77 14.43
CA MET A 69 10.71 10.52 14.18
C MET A 69 11.75 9.47 13.81
N ALA A 70 11.80 8.35 14.55
CA ALA A 70 12.60 7.19 14.16
C ALA A 70 11.86 6.39 13.07
N TYR A 71 12.59 5.88 12.12
CA TYR A 71 12.06 5.00 11.08
C TYR A 71 12.95 3.77 10.89
N VAL A 72 12.36 2.71 10.37
CA VAL A 72 13.04 1.52 9.86
C VAL A 72 13.02 1.53 8.33
N SER A 73 14.00 0.90 7.71
CA SER A 73 14.00 0.70 6.26
C SER A 73 13.56 -0.73 5.96
N GLU A 74 12.45 -0.87 5.25
CA GLU A 74 11.94 -2.16 4.79
C GLU A 74 12.36 -2.40 3.35
N VAL A 75 12.91 -3.55 3.06
CA VAL A 75 13.28 -3.98 1.71
C VAL A 75 12.77 -5.38 1.43
N ARG A 76 12.33 -5.63 0.19
CA ARG A 76 11.92 -6.98 -0.20
C ARG A 76 13.11 -7.92 -0.19
N ALA A 77 12.97 -9.04 0.50
CA ALA A 77 14.05 -9.99 0.70
C ALA A 77 14.47 -10.64 -0.63
N THR A 78 15.76 -10.62 -0.91
CA THR A 78 16.41 -11.51 -1.87
C THR A 78 17.12 -12.62 -1.13
N VAL A 79 17.59 -13.67 -1.82
CA VAL A 79 18.33 -14.75 -1.16
C VAL A 79 19.53 -14.22 -0.37
N PRO A 80 20.36 -13.30 -0.90
CA PRO A 80 21.47 -12.73 -0.12
C PRO A 80 21.02 -11.94 1.11
N THR A 81 20.04 -11.04 0.98
CA THR A 81 19.57 -10.23 2.11
C THR A 81 18.92 -11.09 3.19
N TYR A 82 18.17 -12.12 2.79
CA TYR A 82 17.60 -13.09 3.72
C TYR A 82 18.66 -13.84 4.51
N LEU A 83 19.74 -14.31 3.85
CA LEU A 83 20.85 -14.97 4.53
C LEU A 83 21.63 -14.01 5.44
N LEU A 84 21.86 -12.78 5.02
CA LEU A 84 22.52 -11.75 5.82
C LEU A 84 21.73 -11.40 7.09
N SER A 85 20.40 -11.51 7.06
CA SER A 85 19.57 -11.25 8.24
C SER A 85 19.78 -12.25 9.39
N TYR A 86 20.48 -13.38 9.17
CA TYR A 86 20.94 -14.25 10.24
C TYR A 86 22.25 -13.80 10.87
N VAL A 87 22.99 -12.96 10.19
CA VAL A 87 24.28 -12.42 10.66
C VAL A 87 24.07 -11.10 11.40
N PHE A 88 23.14 -10.26 10.91
CA PHE A 88 22.85 -8.96 11.50
C PHE A 88 21.66 -9.07 12.47
N ASN A 89 21.93 -9.04 13.76
CA ASN A 89 20.92 -9.18 14.82
C ASN A 89 19.88 -8.05 14.86
N THR A 90 20.15 -6.93 14.17
CA THR A 90 19.24 -5.77 14.06
C THR A 90 18.31 -5.88 12.88
N TRP A 91 18.46 -6.93 12.06
CA TRP A 91 17.61 -7.14 10.89
C TRP A 91 16.48 -8.11 11.27
N GLU A 92 15.24 -7.67 11.06
CA GLU A 92 14.05 -8.46 11.29
C GLU A 92 13.49 -9.02 9.97
N ARG A 93 12.95 -10.22 10.02
CA ARG A 93 12.30 -10.90 8.88
C ARG A 93 10.81 -10.92 9.09
N VAL A 94 10.09 -10.18 8.25
CA VAL A 94 8.63 -10.12 8.25
C VAL A 94 8.12 -10.91 7.05
N LYS A 95 7.18 -11.83 7.25
CA LYS A 95 6.55 -12.51 6.11
C LYS A 95 5.56 -11.56 5.45
N ILE A 96 5.58 -11.52 4.12
CA ILE A 96 4.61 -10.71 3.36
C ILE A 96 3.15 -11.11 3.69
N ALA A 97 2.91 -12.38 4.01
CA ALA A 97 1.59 -12.82 4.44
C ALA A 97 1.13 -12.18 5.76
N ASP A 98 2.06 -11.83 6.64
CA ASP A 98 1.76 -11.25 7.95
C ASP A 98 1.45 -9.72 7.87
N THR A 99 1.74 -9.08 6.73
CA THR A 99 1.37 -7.66 6.48
C THR A 99 -0.04 -7.50 5.92
N LYS A 100 -0.67 -8.60 5.52
CA LYS A 100 -2.01 -8.63 4.95
C LYS A 100 -3.07 -8.88 6.01
N ILE A 101 -4.24 -8.28 5.85
CA ILE A 101 -5.41 -8.54 6.70
C ILE A 101 -5.95 -9.94 6.41
N ASP A 102 -5.97 -10.33 5.13
CA ASP A 102 -6.33 -11.68 4.71
C ASP A 102 -5.51 -12.11 3.46
N PRO A 103 -5.53 -13.41 3.10
CA PRO A 103 -4.74 -13.93 1.99
C PRO A 103 -5.13 -13.39 0.59
N THR A 104 -6.33 -12.84 0.44
CA THR A 104 -6.82 -12.32 -0.85
C THR A 104 -6.33 -10.90 -1.14
N GLU A 105 -5.91 -10.18 -0.11
CA GLU A 105 -5.38 -8.83 -0.24
C GLU A 105 -4.12 -8.85 -1.10
N THR A 106 -4.07 -7.98 -2.11
CA THR A 106 -2.89 -7.83 -2.96
C THR A 106 -1.83 -6.97 -2.28
N GLN A 107 -0.62 -6.93 -2.80
CA GLN A 107 0.43 -6.02 -2.30
C GLN A 107 0.05 -4.55 -2.57
N GLU A 108 -0.60 -4.27 -3.69
CA GLU A 108 -1.09 -2.95 -4.04
C GLU A 108 -2.17 -2.47 -3.05
N ASP A 109 -3.09 -3.36 -2.65
CA ASP A 109 -4.11 -3.04 -1.64
C ASP A 109 -3.47 -2.67 -0.30
N VAL A 110 -2.43 -3.40 0.13
CA VAL A 110 -1.68 -3.11 1.35
C VAL A 110 -1.06 -1.70 1.27
N GLU A 111 -0.39 -1.38 0.16
CA GLU A 111 0.24 -0.07 -0.04
C GLU A 111 -0.79 1.07 -0.04
N ILE A 112 -1.91 0.90 -0.75
CA ILE A 112 -2.99 1.89 -0.75
C ILE A 112 -3.56 2.07 0.65
N ARG A 113 -3.86 0.98 1.37
CA ARG A 113 -4.36 1.02 2.74
C ARG A 113 -3.42 1.76 3.68
N ASP A 114 -2.13 1.47 3.61
CA ASP A 114 -1.12 2.09 4.47
C ASP A 114 -1.01 3.59 4.20
N HIS A 115 -1.12 4.03 2.95
CA HIS A 115 -1.23 5.44 2.59
C HIS A 115 -2.50 6.09 3.15
N LEU A 116 -3.65 5.42 3.08
CA LEU A 116 -4.90 5.93 3.64
C LEU A 116 -4.82 6.09 5.16
N TYR A 117 -4.18 5.14 5.84
CA TYR A 117 -3.97 5.23 7.30
C TYR A 117 -3.02 6.36 7.68
N LEU A 118 -1.95 6.58 6.89
CA LEU A 118 -1.04 7.70 7.09
C LEU A 118 -1.75 9.05 6.92
N ASP A 119 -2.53 9.20 5.85
CA ASP A 119 -3.32 10.41 5.60
C ASP A 119 -4.30 10.68 6.75
N THR A 120 -5.01 9.64 7.21
CA THR A 120 -5.95 9.74 8.33
C THR A 120 -5.24 10.12 9.64
N ALA A 121 -4.07 9.53 9.91
CA ALA A 121 -3.27 9.85 11.08
C ALA A 121 -2.79 11.30 11.07
N ASN A 122 -2.31 11.79 9.91
CA ASN A 122 -1.89 13.17 9.75
C ASN A 122 -3.04 14.16 9.97
N GLN A 123 -4.21 13.91 9.38
CA GLN A 123 -5.39 14.75 9.58
C GLN A 123 -5.86 14.76 11.03
N THR A 124 -5.87 13.58 11.68
CA THR A 124 -6.22 13.47 13.10
C THR A 124 -5.22 14.22 13.98
N ALA A 125 -3.94 14.14 13.69
CA ALA A 125 -2.90 14.87 14.43
C ALA A 125 -3.11 16.38 14.32
N ILE A 126 -3.43 16.90 13.13
CA ILE A 126 -3.73 18.33 12.91
C ILE A 126 -4.96 18.75 13.72
N GLN A 127 -6.06 17.99 13.64
CA GLN A 127 -7.29 18.28 14.39
C GLN A 127 -7.03 18.32 15.90
N LEU A 128 -6.30 17.33 16.43
CA LEU A 128 -5.94 17.28 17.85
C LEU A 128 -5.05 18.45 18.25
N ALA A 129 -4.11 18.87 17.40
CA ALA A 129 -3.26 20.02 17.66
C ALA A 129 -4.07 21.32 17.79
N TYR A 130 -5.01 21.57 16.85
CA TYR A 130 -5.91 22.71 16.92
C TYR A 130 -6.79 22.67 18.18
N GLN A 131 -7.37 21.52 18.50
CA GLN A 131 -8.18 21.32 19.69
C GLN A 131 -7.37 21.60 20.96
N LYS A 132 -6.16 21.08 21.07
CA LYS A 132 -5.27 21.31 22.24
C LYS A 132 -4.81 22.74 22.33
N ALA A 133 -4.62 23.43 21.24
CA ALA A 133 -4.29 24.85 21.20
C ALA A 133 -5.50 25.76 21.48
N GLY A 134 -6.70 25.22 21.67
CA GLY A 134 -7.93 26.01 21.86
C GLY A 134 -8.31 26.84 20.62
N LYS A 135 -7.90 26.43 19.45
CA LYS A 135 -8.20 27.07 18.17
C LYS A 135 -9.43 26.44 17.52
N GLU A 136 -10.28 27.28 16.98
CA GLU A 136 -11.41 26.81 16.18
C GLU A 136 -10.91 26.30 14.82
N PHE A 137 -11.50 25.22 14.33
CA PHE A 137 -11.28 24.69 13.00
C PHE A 137 -12.59 24.16 12.43
N HIS A 138 -12.69 24.16 11.11
CA HIS A 138 -13.83 23.60 10.39
C HIS A 138 -13.36 22.52 9.44
N ILE A 139 -14.02 21.37 9.47
CA ILE A 139 -13.82 20.32 8.51
C ILE A 139 -14.63 20.71 7.24
N THR A 140 -13.92 21.00 6.16
CA THR A 140 -14.54 21.49 4.93
C THR A 140 -14.88 20.38 3.95
N ASP A 141 -14.21 19.24 4.06
CA ASP A 141 -14.39 18.09 3.18
C ASP A 141 -14.14 16.81 3.97
N GLN A 142 -15.06 15.85 3.88
CA GLN A 142 -14.90 14.51 4.42
C GLN A 142 -15.12 13.53 3.28
N LYS A 143 -14.24 12.53 3.17
CA LYS A 143 -14.32 11.49 2.15
C LYS A 143 -14.34 10.13 2.81
N THR A 144 -15.28 9.29 2.41
CA THR A 144 -15.32 7.89 2.82
C THR A 144 -14.55 7.08 1.80
N ARG A 145 -13.36 6.61 2.18
CA ARG A 145 -12.47 5.80 1.34
C ARG A 145 -12.42 4.37 1.83
N ILE A 146 -12.35 3.45 0.89
CA ILE A 146 -12.27 2.01 1.19
C ILE A 146 -10.81 1.64 1.47
N ALA A 147 -10.53 1.26 2.71
CA ALA A 147 -9.21 0.81 3.12
C ALA A 147 -9.03 -0.71 2.97
N TYR A 148 -10.13 -1.47 2.96
CA TYR A 148 -10.09 -2.92 2.86
C TYR A 148 -11.42 -3.46 2.33
N VAL A 149 -11.35 -4.52 1.50
CA VAL A 149 -12.50 -5.29 1.01
C VAL A 149 -12.39 -6.71 1.54
N ALA A 150 -13.38 -7.15 2.31
CA ALA A 150 -13.34 -8.43 3.01
C ALA A 150 -13.42 -9.62 2.05
N GLN A 151 -12.70 -10.68 2.36
CA GLN A 151 -12.84 -11.96 1.66
C GLN A 151 -14.28 -12.45 1.74
N GLY A 152 -14.90 -12.70 0.57
CA GLY A 152 -16.29 -13.12 0.49
C GLY A 152 -17.31 -11.99 0.42
N ALA A 153 -16.90 -10.73 0.41
CA ALA A 153 -17.76 -9.62 0.03
C ALA A 153 -18.25 -9.81 -1.43
N ILE A 154 -19.54 -9.61 -1.64
CA ILE A 154 -20.14 -9.68 -2.98
C ILE A 154 -20.20 -8.25 -3.50
N THR A 155 -19.11 -7.81 -4.11
CA THR A 155 -18.92 -6.43 -4.56
C THR A 155 -17.84 -6.35 -5.65
N ASP A 156 -17.90 -5.31 -6.45
CA ASP A 156 -16.84 -4.88 -7.39
C ASP A 156 -16.13 -3.59 -6.92
N LEU A 157 -16.35 -3.18 -5.68
CA LEU A 157 -15.61 -2.15 -4.99
C LEU A 157 -14.14 -2.57 -4.80
N GLN A 158 -13.24 -1.59 -4.79
CA GLN A 158 -11.81 -1.80 -4.66
C GLN A 158 -11.23 -0.95 -3.52
N VAL A 159 -10.11 -1.40 -2.97
CA VAL A 159 -9.32 -0.60 -2.02
C VAL A 159 -8.89 0.69 -2.70
N GLY A 160 -9.02 1.81 -2.01
CA GLY A 160 -8.74 3.15 -2.54
C GLY A 160 -9.93 3.87 -3.15
N ASP A 161 -11.04 3.17 -3.45
CA ASP A 161 -12.26 3.83 -3.92
C ASP A 161 -12.77 4.86 -2.90
N THR A 162 -13.16 6.02 -3.38
CA THR A 162 -13.90 7.02 -2.58
C THR A 162 -15.38 6.91 -2.90
N ILE A 163 -16.20 6.61 -1.92
CA ILE A 163 -17.66 6.48 -2.10
C ILE A 163 -18.25 7.89 -2.22
N LEU A 164 -19.00 8.15 -3.29
CA LEU A 164 -19.69 9.40 -3.55
C LEU A 164 -21.17 9.32 -3.22
N SER A 165 -21.86 8.27 -3.68
CA SER A 165 -23.28 8.05 -3.42
C SER A 165 -23.63 6.57 -3.44
N ILE A 166 -24.78 6.24 -2.80
CA ILE A 166 -25.38 4.91 -2.77
C ILE A 166 -26.86 5.07 -3.17
N ASP A 167 -27.31 4.35 -4.20
CA ASP A 167 -28.67 4.42 -4.74
C ASP A 167 -29.14 5.86 -5.05
N GLY A 168 -28.20 6.75 -5.39
CA GLY A 168 -28.46 8.17 -5.68
C GLY A 168 -28.47 9.07 -4.44
N GLU A 169 -28.27 8.55 -3.24
CA GLU A 169 -28.10 9.32 -2.00
C GLU A 169 -26.62 9.61 -1.75
N ASP A 170 -26.26 10.88 -1.51
CA ASP A 170 -24.87 11.30 -1.29
C ASP A 170 -24.30 10.74 0.01
N VAL A 171 -23.06 10.24 -0.04
CA VAL A 171 -22.31 9.77 1.12
C VAL A 171 -21.29 10.84 1.51
N SER A 172 -21.59 11.61 2.55
CA SER A 172 -20.71 12.65 3.06
C SER A 172 -19.71 12.17 4.10
N ASN A 173 -20.01 11.06 4.80
CA ASN A 173 -19.18 10.47 5.85
C ASN A 173 -19.59 9.01 6.14
N PHE A 174 -18.87 8.36 7.03
CA PHE A 174 -19.14 6.95 7.42
C PHE A 174 -20.53 6.77 8.07
N ASP A 175 -21.00 7.74 8.84
CA ASP A 175 -22.33 7.65 9.48
C ASP A 175 -23.46 7.70 8.45
N SER A 176 -23.33 8.53 7.40
CA SER A 176 -24.30 8.57 6.31
C SER A 176 -24.32 7.26 5.52
N LEU A 177 -23.17 6.69 5.23
CA LEU A 177 -23.04 5.37 4.60
C LEU A 177 -23.75 4.29 5.45
N THR A 178 -23.44 4.22 6.73
CA THR A 178 -24.04 3.25 7.66
C THR A 178 -25.54 3.43 7.76
N SER A 179 -26.01 4.67 7.80
CA SER A 179 -27.45 4.99 7.85
C SER A 179 -28.19 4.47 6.61
N ILE A 180 -27.64 4.71 5.40
CA ILE A 180 -28.22 4.22 4.14
C ILE A 180 -28.28 2.69 4.14
N VAL A 181 -27.18 2.01 4.46
CA VAL A 181 -27.10 0.55 4.50
C VAL A 181 -28.13 -0.05 5.48
N ASN A 182 -28.31 0.58 6.63
CA ASN A 182 -29.27 0.12 7.65
C ASN A 182 -30.73 0.21 7.21
N THR A 183 -31.08 1.08 6.26
CA THR A 183 -32.45 1.19 5.73
C THR A 183 -32.83 0.04 4.78
N LYS A 184 -31.86 -0.69 4.27
CA LYS A 184 -32.02 -1.75 3.28
C LYS A 184 -32.11 -3.13 3.94
N ASN A 185 -32.42 -4.19 3.19
CA ASN A 185 -32.50 -5.56 3.69
C ASN A 185 -31.23 -6.36 3.32
N VAL A 186 -30.96 -7.40 4.11
CA VAL A 186 -29.93 -8.39 3.75
C VAL A 186 -30.28 -9.04 2.41
N GLY A 187 -29.30 -9.08 1.51
CA GLY A 187 -29.45 -9.57 0.14
C GLY A 187 -29.76 -8.50 -0.90
N ASP A 188 -30.10 -7.27 -0.49
CA ASP A 188 -30.27 -6.17 -1.43
C ASP A 188 -28.93 -5.82 -2.09
N VAL A 189 -29.00 -5.46 -3.38
CA VAL A 189 -27.84 -5.00 -4.17
C VAL A 189 -27.88 -3.48 -4.26
N LEU A 190 -26.86 -2.85 -3.71
CA LEU A 190 -26.69 -1.40 -3.75
C LEU A 190 -25.97 -0.99 -5.02
N SER A 191 -26.36 0.13 -5.61
CA SER A 191 -25.65 0.78 -6.71
C SER A 191 -24.86 1.96 -6.15
N LEU A 192 -23.52 1.90 -6.25
CA LEU A 192 -22.64 2.93 -5.74
C LEU A 192 -22.02 3.73 -6.89
N GLN A 193 -21.83 5.03 -6.66
CA GLN A 193 -20.92 5.84 -7.46
C GLN A 193 -19.67 6.06 -6.64
N VAL A 194 -18.54 5.72 -7.22
CA VAL A 194 -17.23 5.85 -6.56
C VAL A 194 -16.25 6.63 -7.43
N LEU A 195 -15.28 7.27 -6.79
CA LEU A 195 -14.14 7.85 -7.49
C LEU A 195 -12.99 6.85 -7.38
N ARG A 196 -12.60 6.28 -8.51
CA ARG A 196 -11.48 5.33 -8.67
C ARG A 196 -10.44 5.93 -9.61
N ASN A 197 -9.21 6.12 -9.14
CA ASN A 197 -8.14 6.74 -9.93
C ASN A 197 -8.57 8.08 -10.59
N GLU A 198 -9.27 8.92 -9.81
CA GLU A 198 -9.80 10.22 -10.26
C GLU A 198 -10.93 10.13 -11.29
N GLU A 199 -11.40 8.94 -11.66
CA GLU A 199 -12.54 8.73 -12.55
C GLU A 199 -13.76 8.25 -11.77
N GLN A 200 -14.94 8.79 -12.14
CA GLN A 200 -16.20 8.33 -11.54
C GLN A 200 -16.64 7.04 -12.19
N VAL A 201 -16.84 6.00 -11.36
CA VAL A 201 -17.19 4.63 -11.77
C VAL A 201 -18.42 4.19 -10.99
N SER A 202 -19.29 3.44 -11.67
CA SER A 202 -20.41 2.74 -11.01
C SER A 202 -19.92 1.41 -10.49
N ALA A 203 -20.24 1.10 -9.23
CA ALA A 203 -19.92 -0.15 -8.58
C ALA A 203 -21.16 -0.71 -7.88
N THR A 204 -21.12 -1.98 -7.51
CA THR A 204 -22.20 -2.66 -6.82
C THR A 204 -21.69 -3.34 -5.55
N ALA A 205 -22.53 -3.41 -4.53
CA ALA A 205 -22.27 -4.19 -3.33
C ALA A 205 -23.56 -4.84 -2.83
N THR A 206 -23.48 -6.10 -2.42
CA THR A 206 -24.62 -6.82 -1.84
C THR A 206 -24.54 -6.77 -0.33
N ILE A 207 -25.65 -6.42 0.31
CA ILE A 207 -25.75 -6.41 1.76
C ILE A 207 -25.72 -7.84 2.29
N GLN A 208 -24.79 -8.12 3.17
CA GLN A 208 -24.56 -9.40 3.81
C GLN A 208 -24.74 -9.29 5.34
N GLY A 209 -24.65 -10.41 6.05
CA GLY A 209 -24.76 -10.46 7.51
C GLY A 209 -26.15 -10.83 7.99
N THR A 210 -26.63 -10.17 9.05
CA THR A 210 -27.96 -10.39 9.65
C THR A 210 -28.72 -9.07 9.66
N GLU A 211 -30.03 -9.12 9.90
CA GLU A 211 -30.86 -7.90 10.00
C GLU A 211 -30.39 -6.95 11.13
N GLU A 212 -29.73 -7.48 12.16
CA GLU A 212 -29.18 -6.72 13.27
C GLU A 212 -27.77 -6.16 12.98
N ASN A 213 -27.07 -6.81 12.05
CA ASN A 213 -25.69 -6.41 11.68
C ASN A 213 -25.51 -6.56 10.17
N LYS A 214 -25.88 -5.51 9.45
CA LYS A 214 -25.77 -5.42 8.00
C LYS A 214 -24.40 -4.88 7.60
N ILE A 215 -23.75 -5.57 6.68
CA ILE A 215 -22.42 -5.23 6.18
C ILE A 215 -22.41 -5.30 4.66
N ILE A 216 -21.56 -4.50 4.04
CA ILE A 216 -21.26 -4.58 2.61
C ILE A 216 -19.82 -5.08 2.36
N GLY A 217 -19.16 -5.52 3.42
CA GLY A 217 -17.84 -6.16 3.36
C GLY A 217 -16.69 -5.22 3.05
N ILE A 218 -16.76 -3.96 3.44
CA ILE A 218 -15.70 -2.96 3.31
C ILE A 218 -15.35 -2.32 4.66
N THR A 219 -14.14 -1.81 4.75
CA THR A 219 -13.67 -0.99 5.88
C THR A 219 -12.96 0.24 5.36
#